data_86d0639cd7d69d492ce87941fd481877
#
_entry.id   86d0639cd7d69d492ce87941fd481877
#
_cell.length_a   1.000
_cell.length_b   1.000
_cell.length_c   1.000
_cell.angle_alpha   90.00
_cell.angle_beta   90.00
_cell.angle_gamma   90.00
#
_symmetry.space_group_name_H-M   'P 1'
#
loop_
_entity.id
_entity.type
_entity.pdbx_description
1 polymer ?
#
loop_
_entity_poly.entity_id
_entity_poly.type
_entity_poly.pdbx_seq_one_letter_code
_entity_poly.pdbx_strand_id
1 'polypeptide(L)'
;DRHLPKLIYPIRVGEHSNTAFGLTFAWDYAVLFEDTDLRNAIEKRALAYYKNDRDCPIHWEPSGYDFLSPCLSELDLMRRILSEESFLAWAEDFLPSLFEKDYRLEVGKVSDRTDGKLVHLDGLNFSRAWVLKGLANQYKDYEHLGKIAKTHINFSLPNLVNDSYEGGHWLGSFAIYALLD
;
A
#
# COMPACT_ATOMS: atom_id res chain seq x y z
N ASP A 1 10.64 -9.68 -15.77
CA ASP A 1 12.08 -9.90 -15.60
C ASP A 1 13.01 -9.12 -16.57
N ARG A 2 12.49 -8.63 -17.69
CA ARG A 2 13.32 -7.87 -18.66
C ARG A 2 13.35 -6.36 -18.39
N HIS A 3 12.39 -5.82 -17.66
CA HIS A 3 12.23 -4.38 -17.44
C HIS A 3 12.83 -3.92 -16.10
N LEU A 4 12.48 -4.56 -14.98
CA LEU A 4 12.96 -4.18 -13.65
C LEU A 4 14.49 -4.06 -13.52
N PRO A 5 15.31 -4.95 -14.12
CA PRO A 5 16.76 -4.81 -14.06
C PRO A 5 17.31 -3.55 -14.74
N LYS A 6 16.52 -2.93 -15.63
CA LYS A 6 16.92 -1.71 -16.35
C LYS A 6 16.53 -0.43 -15.62
N LEU A 7 15.60 -0.50 -14.65
CA LEU A 7 15.20 0.65 -13.86
C LEU A 7 16.28 0.96 -12.82
N ILE A 8 16.88 2.13 -12.93
CA ILE A 8 17.81 2.64 -11.92
C ILE A 8 17.01 3.15 -10.71
N TYR A 9 15.88 3.79 -10.96
CA TYR A 9 15.00 4.37 -9.94
C TYR A 9 13.65 3.65 -9.92
N PRO A 10 13.07 3.38 -8.73
CA PRO A 10 11.72 2.84 -8.65
C PRO A 10 10.68 3.89 -9.06
N ILE A 11 9.54 3.44 -9.55
CA ILE A 11 8.38 4.29 -9.85
C ILE A 11 7.55 4.41 -8.57
N ARG A 12 7.36 5.64 -8.08
CA ARG A 12 6.68 5.96 -6.82
C ARG A 12 5.42 6.80 -7.08
N VAL A 13 4.47 6.21 -7.77
CA VAL A 13 3.18 6.85 -8.09
C VAL A 13 2.03 6.13 -7.42
N GLY A 14 0.90 6.78 -7.25
CA GLY A 14 -0.32 6.18 -6.68
C GLY A 14 -1.13 5.34 -7.66
N GLU A 15 -0.48 4.77 -8.69
CA GLU A 15 -1.11 4.03 -9.78
C GLU A 15 -0.44 2.67 -10.03
N HIS A 16 -0.99 1.88 -10.99
CA HIS A 16 -0.52 0.52 -11.34
C HIS A 16 0.98 0.39 -11.63
N SER A 17 1.62 1.46 -12.11
CA SER A 17 3.05 1.45 -12.41
C SER A 17 3.93 1.52 -11.16
N ASN A 18 3.36 1.65 -9.95
CA ASN A 18 4.09 1.65 -8.69
C ASN A 18 4.93 0.38 -8.53
N THR A 19 6.24 0.58 -8.38
CA THR A 19 7.19 -0.54 -8.33
C THR A 19 7.02 -1.37 -7.04
N ALA A 20 6.83 -0.74 -5.89
CA ALA A 20 6.67 -1.45 -4.63
C ALA A 20 5.39 -2.29 -4.63
N PHE A 21 4.27 -1.74 -5.10
CA PHE A 21 3.01 -2.45 -5.27
C PHE A 21 3.16 -3.70 -6.14
N GLY A 22 3.77 -3.56 -7.33
CA GLY A 22 4.00 -4.69 -8.22
C GLY A 22 4.92 -5.76 -7.62
N LEU A 23 5.97 -5.35 -6.89
CA LEU A 23 6.89 -6.27 -6.23
C LEU A 23 6.25 -6.98 -5.04
N THR A 24 5.31 -6.36 -4.33
CA THR A 24 4.58 -6.98 -3.22
C THR A 24 3.80 -8.21 -3.69
N PHE A 25 3.01 -8.08 -4.76
CA PHE A 25 2.27 -9.24 -5.29
C PHE A 25 3.19 -10.31 -5.88
N ALA A 26 4.28 -9.91 -6.53
CA ALA A 26 5.26 -10.87 -7.03
C ALA A 26 5.98 -11.60 -5.90
N TRP A 27 6.21 -10.94 -4.76
CA TRP A 27 6.77 -11.56 -3.55
C TRP A 27 5.81 -12.58 -2.95
N ASP A 28 4.55 -12.19 -2.74
CA ASP A 28 3.54 -13.09 -2.19
C ASP A 28 3.36 -14.33 -3.08
N TYR A 29 3.38 -14.15 -4.42
CA TYR A 29 3.42 -15.27 -5.36
C TYR A 29 4.65 -16.15 -5.16
N ALA A 30 5.85 -15.57 -5.09
CA ALA A 30 7.10 -16.32 -4.95
C ALA A 30 7.15 -17.12 -3.63
N VAL A 31 6.57 -16.55 -2.56
CA VAL A 31 6.45 -17.26 -1.27
C VAL A 31 5.45 -18.41 -1.37
N LEU A 32 4.27 -18.17 -1.95
CA LEU A 32 3.22 -19.19 -2.09
C LEU A 32 3.65 -20.40 -2.93
N PHE A 33 4.41 -20.15 -4.00
CA PHE A 33 4.88 -21.20 -4.94
C PHE A 33 6.33 -21.64 -4.67
N GLU A 34 6.93 -21.23 -3.56
CA GLU A 34 8.30 -21.57 -3.16
C GLU A 34 9.36 -21.25 -4.24
N ASP A 35 9.09 -20.22 -5.06
CA ASP A 35 10.02 -19.74 -6.10
C ASP A 35 11.15 -18.92 -5.47
N THR A 36 12.20 -19.63 -5.05
CA THR A 36 13.36 -19.05 -4.38
C THR A 36 14.12 -18.07 -5.27
N ASP A 37 14.22 -18.34 -6.57
CA ASP A 37 14.96 -17.47 -7.49
C ASP A 37 14.24 -16.13 -7.67
N LEU A 38 12.92 -16.17 -7.85
CA LEU A 38 12.10 -14.97 -7.93
C LEU A 38 12.15 -14.18 -6.62
N ARG A 39 12.01 -14.85 -5.48
CA ARG A 39 12.08 -14.23 -4.16
C ARG A 39 13.41 -13.49 -3.94
N ASN A 40 14.54 -14.14 -4.21
CA ASN A 40 15.87 -13.55 -4.09
C ASN A 40 16.06 -12.36 -5.03
N ALA A 41 15.53 -12.43 -6.26
CA ALA A 41 15.60 -11.32 -7.21
C ALA A 41 14.78 -10.11 -6.73
N ILE A 42 13.59 -10.34 -6.16
CA ILE A 42 12.75 -9.28 -5.60
C ILE A 42 13.41 -8.65 -4.38
N GLU A 43 13.87 -9.44 -3.43
CA GLU A 43 14.57 -8.96 -2.23
C GLU A 43 15.75 -8.06 -2.58
N LYS A 44 16.64 -8.57 -3.44
CA LYS A 44 17.80 -7.79 -3.91
C LYS A 44 17.39 -6.45 -4.52
N ARG A 45 16.31 -6.44 -5.31
CA ARG A 45 15.86 -5.21 -5.99
C ARG A 45 15.19 -4.26 -5.01
N ALA A 46 14.35 -4.74 -4.11
CA ALA A 46 13.69 -3.93 -3.11
C ALA A 46 14.70 -3.27 -2.16
N LEU A 47 15.68 -4.02 -1.68
CA LEU A 47 16.75 -3.47 -0.85
C LEU A 47 17.57 -2.41 -1.59
N ALA A 48 17.85 -2.61 -2.88
CA ALA A 48 18.56 -1.63 -3.69
C ALA A 48 17.77 -0.32 -3.89
N TYR A 49 16.44 -0.41 -3.94
CA TYR A 49 15.57 0.76 -4.16
C TYR A 49 15.23 1.50 -2.87
N TYR A 50 14.94 0.77 -1.78
CA TYR A 50 14.19 1.30 -0.66
C TYR A 50 14.92 1.29 0.69
N LYS A 51 15.98 0.52 0.84
CA LYS A 51 16.67 0.37 2.13
C LYS A 51 17.14 1.70 2.74
N ASN A 52 17.49 2.67 1.89
CA ASN A 52 18.02 3.95 2.33
C ASN A 52 16.99 5.09 2.36
N ASP A 53 15.72 4.79 2.04
CA ASP A 53 14.67 5.79 2.05
C ASP A 53 14.31 6.21 3.47
N ARG A 54 14.03 7.50 3.64
CA ARG A 54 13.75 8.17 4.91
C ARG A 54 12.69 9.25 4.69
N ASP A 55 11.97 9.60 5.75
CA ASP A 55 11.06 10.74 5.79
C ASP A 55 10.05 10.79 4.62
N CYS A 56 9.36 9.66 4.35
CA CYS A 56 8.41 9.60 3.24
C CYS A 56 7.30 10.65 3.41
N PRO A 57 7.07 11.52 2.39
CA PRO A 57 6.18 12.66 2.52
C PRO A 57 4.69 12.27 2.40
N ILE A 58 4.19 11.41 3.28
CA ILE A 58 2.81 10.92 3.26
C ILE A 58 1.76 12.05 3.35
N HIS A 59 2.14 13.21 3.88
CA HIS A 59 1.28 14.39 3.95
C HIS A 59 1.02 15.05 2.58
N TRP A 60 1.72 14.65 1.54
CA TRP A 60 1.46 15.05 0.16
C TRP A 60 0.45 14.13 -0.52
N GLU A 61 0.13 13.00 0.10
CA GLU A 61 -0.85 12.06 -0.45
C GLU A 61 -2.28 12.36 0.02
N PRO A 62 -3.27 12.14 -0.85
CA PRO A 62 -3.12 11.62 -2.21
C PRO A 62 -2.76 12.69 -3.23
N SER A 63 -2.16 12.29 -4.36
CA SER A 63 -2.22 13.05 -5.60
C SER A 63 -3.62 12.91 -6.22
N GLY A 64 -3.98 13.77 -7.16
CA GLY A 64 -5.32 14.01 -7.72
C GLY A 64 -6.32 12.84 -7.74
N TYR A 65 -5.91 11.66 -8.20
CA TYR A 65 -6.78 10.48 -8.34
C TYR A 65 -6.03 9.16 -8.05
N ASP A 66 -5.10 9.20 -7.10
CA ASP A 66 -4.38 8.02 -6.66
C ASP A 66 -5.33 6.95 -6.11
N PHE A 67 -5.06 5.69 -6.39
CA PHE A 67 -5.70 4.54 -5.74
C PHE A 67 -4.72 3.71 -4.90
N LEU A 68 -3.45 4.11 -4.86
CA LEU A 68 -2.41 3.60 -3.98
C LEU A 68 -1.77 4.75 -3.21
N SER A 69 -1.28 4.46 -2.02
CA SER A 69 -0.36 5.33 -1.30
C SER A 69 1.06 4.89 -1.62
N PRO A 70 1.89 5.69 -2.31
CA PRO A 70 3.29 5.36 -2.55
C PRO A 70 4.06 5.03 -1.29
N CYS A 71 3.94 5.83 -0.23
CA CYS A 71 4.60 5.58 1.06
C CYS A 71 4.15 4.25 1.68
N LEU A 72 2.84 4.00 1.75
CA LEU A 72 2.35 2.75 2.34
C LEU A 72 2.64 1.53 1.47
N SER A 73 2.67 1.67 0.13
CA SER A 73 3.07 0.56 -0.77
C SER A 73 4.51 0.14 -0.53
N GLU A 74 5.40 1.09 -0.30
CA GLU A 74 6.80 0.82 0.01
C GLU A 74 6.95 0.16 1.38
N LEU A 75 6.25 0.66 2.38
CA LEU A 75 6.19 0.09 3.72
C LEU A 75 5.68 -1.36 3.67
N ASP A 76 4.64 -1.63 2.89
CA ASP A 76 4.02 -2.95 2.73
C ASP A 76 4.95 -3.98 2.09
N LEU A 77 5.76 -3.57 1.11
CA LEU A 77 6.80 -4.40 0.53
C LEU A 77 7.91 -4.69 1.54
N MET A 78 8.42 -3.64 2.20
CA MET A 78 9.58 -3.77 3.09
C MET A 78 9.28 -4.60 4.34
N ARG A 79 8.05 -4.57 4.89
CA ARG A 79 7.66 -5.44 6.01
C ARG A 79 7.65 -6.94 5.66
N ARG A 80 7.54 -7.30 4.38
CA ARG A 80 7.61 -8.70 3.90
C ARG A 80 9.03 -9.18 3.72
N ILE A 81 9.96 -8.27 3.45
CA ILE A 81 11.34 -8.58 3.07
C ILE A 81 12.29 -8.53 4.25
N LEU A 82 12.15 -7.51 5.09
CA LEU A 82 13.02 -7.32 6.25
C LEU A 82 12.62 -8.23 7.42
N SER A 83 13.59 -8.60 8.25
CA SER A 83 13.27 -9.16 9.57
C SER A 83 12.50 -8.14 10.40
N GLU A 84 11.74 -8.58 11.40
CA GLU A 84 10.95 -7.72 12.28
C GLU A 84 11.79 -6.56 12.86
N GLU A 85 12.92 -6.87 13.47
CA GLU A 85 13.83 -5.87 14.05
C GLU A 85 14.32 -4.86 13.01
N SER A 86 14.76 -5.35 11.83
CA SER A 86 15.25 -4.51 10.75
C SER A 86 14.15 -3.65 10.14
N PHE A 87 12.93 -4.20 10.05
CA PHE A 87 11.78 -3.47 9.54
C PHE A 87 11.39 -2.34 10.49
N LEU A 88 11.25 -2.60 11.78
CA LEU A 88 10.85 -1.58 12.75
C LEU A 88 11.85 -0.42 12.79
N ALA A 89 13.16 -0.72 12.83
CA ALA A 89 14.19 0.31 12.79
C ALA A 89 14.16 1.13 11.49
N TRP A 90 13.96 0.48 10.33
CA TRP A 90 13.84 1.17 9.06
C TRP A 90 12.56 1.99 8.95
N ALA A 91 11.43 1.46 9.43
CA ALA A 91 10.13 2.10 9.32
C ALA A 91 10.01 3.35 10.21
N GLU A 92 10.65 3.35 11.39
CA GLU A 92 10.76 4.53 12.26
C GLU A 92 11.51 5.69 11.58
N ASP A 93 12.53 5.39 10.77
CA ASP A 93 13.22 6.40 9.97
C ASP A 93 12.43 6.80 8.71
N PHE A 94 11.70 5.84 8.13
CA PHE A 94 10.98 6.04 6.87
C PHE A 94 9.67 6.81 7.05
N LEU A 95 8.88 6.47 8.08
CA LEU A 95 7.58 7.07 8.33
C LEU A 95 7.27 7.12 9.84
N PRO A 96 8.04 7.90 10.62
CA PRO A 96 7.98 7.90 12.09
C PRO A 96 6.58 8.20 12.63
N SER A 97 5.86 9.13 12.00
CA SER A 97 4.51 9.52 12.44
C SER A 97 3.49 8.38 12.44
N LEU A 98 3.66 7.38 11.59
CA LEU A 98 2.73 6.24 11.49
C LEU A 98 2.65 5.45 12.80
N PHE A 99 3.73 5.40 13.56
CA PHE A 99 3.87 4.60 14.77
C PHE A 99 3.46 5.36 16.04
N GLU A 100 3.10 6.63 15.92
CA GLU A 100 2.56 7.40 17.04
C GLU A 100 1.11 6.97 17.34
N LYS A 101 0.77 6.81 18.64
CA LYS A 101 -0.55 6.32 19.06
C LYS A 101 -1.72 7.22 18.66
N ASP A 102 -1.45 8.49 18.47
CA ASP A 102 -2.42 9.52 18.06
C ASP A 102 -2.37 9.81 16.54
N TYR A 103 -1.63 9.03 15.78
CA TYR A 103 -1.55 9.15 14.32
C TYR A 103 -2.94 9.19 13.69
N ARG A 104 -3.09 10.08 12.73
CA ARG A 104 -4.31 10.27 11.94
C ARG A 104 -3.97 10.20 10.46
N LEU A 105 -4.77 9.47 9.71
CA LEU A 105 -4.71 9.45 8.26
C LEU A 105 -6.11 9.73 7.73
N GLU A 106 -6.27 10.87 7.05
CA GLU A 106 -7.54 11.26 6.47
C GLU A 106 -7.93 10.35 5.31
N VAL A 107 -9.23 10.04 5.21
CA VAL A 107 -9.77 9.28 4.09
C VAL A 107 -9.69 10.08 2.80
N GLY A 108 -9.42 9.40 1.68
CA GLY A 108 -9.56 9.98 0.36
C GLY A 108 -11.04 10.25 0.06
N LYS A 109 -11.37 11.47 -0.39
CA LYS A 109 -12.75 11.92 -0.62
C LYS A 109 -12.98 12.16 -2.11
N VAL A 110 -13.98 11.49 -2.66
CA VAL A 110 -14.42 11.69 -4.05
C VAL A 110 -15.32 12.93 -4.11
N SER A 111 -14.90 13.96 -4.85
CA SER A 111 -15.64 15.20 -5.00
C SER A 111 -16.72 15.13 -6.08
N ASP A 112 -16.51 14.33 -7.12
CA ASP A 112 -17.46 14.08 -8.19
C ASP A 112 -17.46 12.59 -8.55
N ARG A 113 -18.54 11.90 -8.25
CA ARG A 113 -18.67 10.46 -8.49
C ARG A 113 -19.03 10.11 -9.94
N THR A 114 -19.29 11.11 -10.76
CA THR A 114 -19.50 10.92 -12.22
C THR A 114 -18.17 10.90 -12.98
N ASP A 115 -17.07 11.33 -12.35
CA ASP A 115 -15.72 11.25 -12.91
C ASP A 115 -15.08 9.91 -12.57
N GLY A 116 -14.88 9.06 -13.60
CA GLY A 116 -14.29 7.72 -13.45
C GLY A 116 -12.87 7.72 -12.87
N LYS A 117 -12.12 8.85 -12.92
CA LYS A 117 -10.81 8.97 -12.31
C LYS A 117 -10.91 9.33 -10.83
N LEU A 118 -11.78 10.25 -10.46
CA LEU A 118 -11.90 10.69 -9.07
C LEU A 118 -12.39 9.57 -8.15
N VAL A 119 -13.19 8.61 -8.65
CA VAL A 119 -13.62 7.44 -7.88
C VAL A 119 -12.46 6.51 -7.49
N HIS A 120 -11.28 6.67 -8.08
CA HIS A 120 -10.06 5.98 -7.66
C HIS A 120 -9.70 6.24 -6.20
N LEU A 121 -10.11 7.36 -5.62
CA LEU A 121 -9.88 7.67 -4.20
C LEU A 121 -10.60 6.70 -3.23
N ASP A 122 -11.68 6.04 -3.65
CA ASP A 122 -12.22 4.91 -2.88
C ASP A 122 -11.27 3.70 -2.89
N GLY A 123 -10.61 3.44 -4.02
CA GLY A 123 -9.55 2.44 -4.11
C GLY A 123 -8.36 2.76 -3.21
N LEU A 124 -7.99 4.03 -3.09
CA LEU A 124 -6.97 4.49 -2.15
C LEU A 124 -7.34 4.14 -0.71
N ASN A 125 -8.59 4.32 -0.32
CA ASN A 125 -9.03 3.96 1.03
C ASN A 125 -8.87 2.46 1.29
N PHE A 126 -9.22 1.60 0.33
CA PHE A 126 -9.01 0.17 0.47
C PHE A 126 -7.52 -0.20 0.48
N SER A 127 -6.71 0.39 -0.39
CA SER A 127 -5.27 0.10 -0.44
C SER A 127 -4.54 0.55 0.83
N ARG A 128 -4.87 1.70 1.38
CA ARG A 128 -4.37 2.13 2.69
C ARG A 128 -4.81 1.17 3.80
N ALA A 129 -6.05 0.71 3.75
CA ALA A 129 -6.61 -0.17 4.77
C ALA A 129 -5.89 -1.52 4.83
N TRP A 130 -5.60 -2.18 3.68
CA TRP A 130 -4.92 -3.47 3.74
C TRP A 130 -3.49 -3.37 4.28
N VAL A 131 -2.78 -2.29 3.96
CA VAL A 131 -1.43 -2.09 4.50
C VAL A 131 -1.47 -1.87 6.00
N LEU A 132 -2.32 -0.95 6.46
CA LEU A 132 -2.46 -0.63 7.89
C LEU A 132 -2.94 -1.83 8.71
N LYS A 133 -3.87 -2.63 8.15
CA LYS A 133 -4.33 -3.87 8.76
C LYS A 133 -3.22 -4.92 8.83
N GLY A 134 -2.45 -5.07 7.76
CA GLY A 134 -1.30 -5.97 7.72
C GLY A 134 -0.25 -5.63 8.79
N LEU A 135 0.03 -4.34 9.02
CA LEU A 135 0.91 -3.89 10.10
C LEU A 135 0.31 -4.17 11.47
N ALA A 136 -0.97 -3.85 11.69
CA ALA A 136 -1.66 -4.08 12.96
C ALA A 136 -1.72 -5.57 13.33
N ASN A 137 -1.89 -6.46 12.35
CA ASN A 137 -1.92 -7.91 12.56
C ASN A 137 -0.53 -8.48 12.86
N GLN A 138 0.49 -7.92 12.24
CA GLN A 138 1.87 -8.40 12.40
C GLN A 138 2.52 -7.89 13.69
N TYR A 139 2.21 -6.66 14.11
CA TYR A 139 2.87 -5.96 15.21
C TYR A 139 1.86 -5.48 16.25
N LYS A 140 1.79 -6.14 17.41
CA LYS A 140 0.81 -5.87 18.48
C LYS A 140 0.84 -4.43 19.00
N ASP A 141 2.00 -3.81 19.03
CA ASP A 141 2.15 -2.43 19.52
C ASP A 141 1.49 -1.40 18.60
N TYR A 142 1.09 -1.81 17.40
CA TYR A 142 0.47 -0.95 16.37
C TYR A 142 -0.99 -1.28 16.07
N GLU A 143 -1.71 -1.85 17.03
CA GLU A 143 -3.15 -2.14 16.91
C GLU A 143 -3.99 -0.90 16.54
N HIS A 144 -3.54 0.32 16.87
CA HIS A 144 -4.23 1.55 16.53
C HIS A 144 -4.37 1.73 15.00
N LEU A 145 -3.45 1.20 14.20
CA LEU A 145 -3.51 1.22 12.73
C LEU A 145 -4.72 0.43 12.21
N GLY A 146 -5.11 -0.64 12.88
CA GLY A 146 -6.32 -1.40 12.54
C GLY A 146 -7.60 -0.58 12.67
N LYS A 147 -7.65 0.37 13.61
CA LYS A 147 -8.80 1.29 13.73
C LYS A 147 -8.85 2.28 12.57
N ILE A 148 -7.70 2.78 12.13
CA ILE A 148 -7.60 3.66 10.95
C ILE A 148 -8.02 2.88 9.71
N ALA A 149 -7.50 1.66 9.52
CA ALA A 149 -7.89 0.78 8.42
C ALA A 149 -9.41 0.58 8.34
N LYS A 150 -10.04 0.28 9.48
CA LYS A 150 -11.50 0.12 9.57
C LYS A 150 -12.24 1.40 9.17
N THR A 151 -11.73 2.57 9.53
CA THR A 151 -12.32 3.85 9.14
C THR A 151 -12.31 4.03 7.63
N HIS A 152 -11.18 3.73 6.98
CA HIS A 152 -11.04 3.81 5.52
C HIS A 152 -11.98 2.84 4.79
N ILE A 153 -12.06 1.57 5.26
CA ILE A 153 -12.96 0.57 4.69
C ILE A 153 -14.42 1.04 4.82
N ASN A 154 -14.84 1.41 6.03
CA ASN A 154 -16.23 1.81 6.28
C ASN A 154 -16.65 3.05 5.50
N PHE A 155 -15.71 3.94 5.20
CA PHE A 155 -15.98 5.15 4.40
C PHE A 155 -16.28 4.80 2.94
N SER A 156 -15.52 3.89 2.34
CA SER A 156 -15.63 3.60 0.91
C SER A 156 -16.52 2.39 0.58
N LEU A 157 -16.76 1.48 1.53
CA LEU A 157 -17.55 0.28 1.30
C LEU A 157 -18.98 0.54 0.77
N PRO A 158 -19.73 1.54 1.26
CA PRO A 158 -21.06 1.85 0.73
C PRO A 158 -21.07 2.28 -0.75
N ASN A 159 -19.93 2.71 -1.26
CA ASN A 159 -19.80 3.24 -2.61
C ASN A 159 -19.62 2.17 -3.69
N LEU A 160 -19.32 0.92 -3.29
CA LEU A 160 -19.11 -0.19 -4.23
C LEU A 160 -20.31 -0.52 -5.11
N VAL A 161 -21.52 -0.25 -4.64
CA VAL A 161 -22.77 -0.71 -5.27
C VAL A 161 -23.44 0.38 -6.11
N ASN A 162 -23.04 1.64 -5.94
CA ASN A 162 -23.74 2.79 -6.51
C ASN A 162 -22.97 3.55 -7.60
N ASP A 163 -21.74 3.11 -7.92
CA ASP A 163 -20.89 3.79 -8.89
C ASP A 163 -21.11 3.33 -10.33
N SER A 164 -20.74 4.21 -11.28
CA SER A 164 -20.73 3.91 -12.70
C SER A 164 -19.89 2.65 -12.99
N TYR A 165 -20.26 1.92 -14.05
CA TYR A 165 -19.58 0.70 -14.51
C TYR A 165 -18.05 0.85 -14.64
N GLU A 166 -17.56 2.04 -14.95
CA GLU A 166 -16.13 2.32 -15.17
C GLU A 166 -15.28 2.23 -13.90
N GLY A 167 -15.82 2.55 -12.73
CA GLY A 167 -15.15 2.39 -11.43
C GLY A 167 -15.40 1.03 -10.76
N GLY A 168 -16.56 0.42 -11.01
CA GLY A 168 -17.04 -0.73 -10.24
C GLY A 168 -16.30 -2.04 -10.45
N HIS A 169 -15.69 -2.27 -11.61
CA HIS A 169 -15.14 -3.60 -11.95
C HIS A 169 -13.83 -3.96 -11.22
N TRP A 170 -13.00 -2.99 -10.84
CA TRP A 170 -11.75 -3.22 -10.11
C TRP A 170 -11.85 -2.88 -8.62
N LEU A 171 -12.71 -1.92 -8.27
CA LEU A 171 -12.88 -1.45 -6.88
C LEU A 171 -13.35 -2.58 -5.95
N GLY A 172 -14.20 -3.48 -6.47
CA GLY A 172 -14.61 -4.69 -5.76
C GLY A 172 -13.44 -5.60 -5.36
N SER A 173 -12.44 -5.76 -6.25
CA SER A 173 -11.23 -6.54 -5.96
C SER A 173 -10.40 -5.90 -4.86
N PHE A 174 -10.27 -4.58 -4.84
CA PHE A 174 -9.59 -3.83 -3.80
C PHE A 174 -10.31 -3.96 -2.45
N ALA A 175 -11.63 -3.86 -2.46
CA ALA A 175 -12.44 -4.03 -1.24
C ALA A 175 -12.30 -5.45 -0.67
N ILE A 176 -12.39 -6.48 -1.51
CA ILE A 176 -12.19 -7.87 -1.09
C ILE A 176 -10.81 -8.04 -0.47
N TYR A 177 -9.76 -7.54 -1.14
CA TYR A 177 -8.39 -7.65 -0.62
C TYR A 177 -8.21 -6.93 0.73
N ALA A 178 -8.84 -5.77 0.90
CA ALA A 178 -8.82 -5.05 2.18
C ALA A 178 -9.62 -5.75 3.31
N LEU A 179 -10.62 -6.57 2.94
CA LEU A 179 -11.44 -7.32 3.89
C LEU A 179 -10.82 -8.67 4.27
N LEU A 180 -10.02 -9.27 3.39
CA LEU A 180 -9.24 -10.46 3.69
C LEU A 180 -8.20 -10.14 4.77
N ASP A 181 -7.82 -11.13 5.56
CA ASP A 181 -6.90 -10.96 6.71
C ASP A 181 -5.48 -10.57 6.35
#